data_4b2c20f17f6ac0061c4fb14eb2e9254a
#
_entry.id   4b2c20f17f6ac0061c4fb14eb2e9254a
#
_cell.length_a   1.000
_cell.length_b   1.000
_cell.length_c   1.000
_cell.angle_alpha   90.00
_cell.angle_beta   90.00
_cell.angle_gamma   90.00
#
_symmetry.space_group_name_H-M   'P 1'
#
loop_
_entity.id
_entity.type
_entity.pdbx_description
1 polymer ?
#
loop_
_entity_poly.entity_id
_entity_poly.type
_entity_poly.pdbx_seq_one_letter_code
_entity_poly.pdbx_strand_id
1 'polypeptide(L)' 'MKLYNDGEILGVAFKSDTGDIFKLINPNRHNQLQSEIRYEIGYIPEGEYGFYTKNIEFMNRFISRKYAKRYLGLKTDDLE' A
#
# COMPACT_ATOMS: atom_id res chain seq x y z
N MET A 1 10.63 -5.46 21.84
CA MET A 1 11.20 -5.05 20.65
C MET A 1 10.34 -5.32 19.47
N LYS A 2 10.49 -4.57 18.48
CA LYS A 2 9.60 -4.59 17.46
C LYS A 2 10.13 -5.27 16.31
N LEU A 3 10.08 -6.51 16.31
CA LEU A 3 10.69 -7.30 15.32
C LEU A 3 10.38 -6.88 13.94
N TYR A 4 9.17 -6.59 13.69
CA TYR A 4 8.77 -6.28 12.37
C TYR A 4 8.22 -4.94 12.24
N ASN A 5 8.47 -4.13 13.23
CA ASN A 5 7.86 -2.84 13.22
C ASN A 5 8.67 -1.96 12.32
N ASP A 6 8.31 -1.92 11.09
CA ASP A 6 8.88 -1.00 10.15
C ASP A 6 8.30 0.37 10.34
N GLY A 7 7.59 0.55 11.44
CA GLY A 7 6.93 1.79 11.71
C GLY A 7 5.56 1.80 11.08
N GLU A 8 5.11 2.98 10.74
CA GLU A 8 3.78 3.14 10.21
C GLU A 8 3.72 2.78 8.75
N ILE A 9 2.52 2.60 8.27
CA ILE A 9 2.27 2.43 6.85
C ILE A 9 2.57 3.77 6.20
N LEU A 10 3.49 3.79 5.25
CA LEU A 10 3.93 5.04 4.64
C LEU A 10 3.01 5.54 3.55
N GLY A 11 2.26 4.67 2.92
CA GLY A 11 1.37 5.11 1.87
C GLY A 11 0.68 3.96 1.18
N VAL A 12 0.06 4.29 0.05
CA VAL A 12 -0.68 3.31 -0.75
C VAL A 12 0.24 2.74 -1.83
N ALA A 13 -0.07 1.54 -2.27
CA ALA A 13 0.74 0.85 -3.27
C ALA A 13 -0.15 0.05 -4.21
N PHE A 14 0.37 -0.22 -5.39
CA PHE A 14 -0.30 -1.07 -6.37
C PHE A 14 0.76 -1.98 -6.96
N LYS A 15 0.47 -3.26 -7.02
CA LYS A 15 1.39 -4.22 -7.63
C LYS A 15 0.70 -4.84 -8.82
N SER A 16 1.28 -4.65 -10.00
CA SER A 16 0.71 -5.20 -11.21
C SER A 16 0.97 -6.68 -11.28
N ASP A 17 0.22 -7.37 -12.14
CA ASP A 17 0.39 -8.80 -12.32
C ASP A 17 1.76 -9.14 -12.89
N THR A 18 2.43 -8.17 -13.51
CA THR A 18 3.77 -8.36 -14.04
C THR A 18 4.85 -8.08 -13.03
N GLY A 19 4.47 -7.65 -11.82
CA GLY A 19 5.43 -7.43 -10.75
C GLY A 19 5.85 -6.00 -10.53
N ASP A 20 5.36 -5.07 -11.32
CA ASP A 20 5.70 -3.66 -11.14
C ASP A 20 4.97 -3.10 -9.92
N ILE A 21 5.65 -2.29 -9.14
CA ILE A 21 5.08 -1.71 -7.94
C ILE A 21 5.07 -0.21 -8.05
N PHE A 22 3.90 0.38 -7.82
CA PHE A 22 3.71 1.83 -7.84
C PHE A 22 3.31 2.25 -6.44
N LYS A 23 3.84 3.36 -5.96
CA LYS A 23 3.60 3.82 -4.59
C LYS A 23 3.36 5.31 -4.52
N LEU A 24 2.51 5.72 -3.58
CA LEU A 24 2.34 7.13 -3.25
C LEU A 24 2.33 7.25 -1.74
N ILE A 25 3.08 8.22 -1.23
CA ILE A 25 3.20 8.43 0.20
C ILE A 25 1.90 9.03 0.76
N ASN A 26 1.63 8.79 2.04
CA ASN A 26 0.51 9.42 2.72
C ASN A 26 0.63 10.93 2.58
N PRO A 27 -0.48 11.63 2.51
CA PRO A 27 -1.86 11.18 2.71
C PRO A 27 -2.59 10.78 1.44
N ASN A 28 -1.89 10.49 0.38
CA ASN A 28 -2.52 10.10 -0.85
C ASN A 28 -3.28 8.79 -0.67
N ARG A 29 -4.34 8.62 -1.44
CA ARG A 29 -5.15 7.43 -1.37
C ARG A 29 -5.10 6.67 -2.67
N HIS A 30 -5.76 5.51 -2.72
CA HIS A 30 -5.67 4.65 -3.89
C HIS A 30 -6.16 5.32 -5.17
N ASN A 31 -7.15 6.19 -5.10
CA ASN A 31 -7.62 6.86 -6.30
C ASN A 31 -6.59 7.85 -6.84
N GLN A 32 -5.80 8.47 -5.97
CA GLN A 32 -4.71 9.31 -6.44
C GLN A 32 -3.63 8.46 -7.08
N LEU A 33 -3.32 7.31 -6.49
CA LEU A 33 -2.35 6.41 -7.06
C LEU A 33 -2.81 5.92 -8.43
N GLN A 34 -4.08 5.62 -8.57
CA GLN A 34 -4.65 5.19 -9.83
C GLN A 34 -4.45 6.26 -10.91
N SER A 35 -4.67 7.51 -10.54
CA SER A 35 -4.46 8.62 -11.46
C SER A 35 -3.02 8.74 -11.88
N GLU A 36 -2.10 8.54 -10.93
CA GLU A 36 -0.67 8.61 -11.22
C GLU A 36 -0.25 7.50 -12.17
N ILE A 37 -0.75 6.30 -11.96
CA ILE A 37 -0.41 5.19 -12.83
C ILE A 37 -0.90 5.47 -14.25
N ARG A 38 -2.14 5.95 -14.35
CA ARG A 38 -2.71 6.25 -15.65
C ARG A 38 -1.92 7.36 -16.35
N TYR A 39 -1.44 8.32 -15.59
CA TYR A 39 -0.66 9.40 -16.14
C TYR A 39 0.68 8.89 -16.65
N GLU A 40 1.32 8.01 -15.88
CA GLU A 40 2.64 7.51 -16.22
C GLU A 40 2.66 6.55 -17.39
N ILE A 41 1.75 5.59 -17.42
CA ILE A 41 1.80 4.57 -18.44
C ILE A 41 0.57 4.54 -19.34
N GLY A 42 -0.38 5.43 -19.11
CA GLY A 42 -1.50 5.60 -20.02
C GLY A 42 -2.70 4.69 -19.77
N TYR A 43 -2.61 3.77 -18.81
CA TYR A 43 -3.72 2.87 -18.50
C TYR A 43 -3.50 2.28 -17.13
N ILE A 44 -4.51 1.57 -16.61
CA ILE A 44 -4.39 0.91 -15.33
C ILE A 44 -4.21 -0.59 -15.59
N PRO A 45 -3.06 -1.16 -15.28
CA PRO A 45 -2.85 -2.58 -15.51
C PRO A 45 -3.62 -3.43 -14.50
N GLU A 46 -3.70 -4.72 -14.77
CA GLU A 46 -4.30 -5.65 -13.83
C GLU A 46 -3.36 -5.82 -12.66
N GLY A 47 -3.91 -5.93 -11.48
CA GLY A 47 -3.08 -6.11 -10.30
C GLY A 47 -3.86 -5.93 -9.02
N GLU A 48 -3.15 -5.69 -7.92
CA GLU A 48 -3.74 -5.51 -6.61
C GLU A 48 -3.35 -4.21 -5.99
N TYR A 49 -4.28 -3.63 -5.23
CA TYR A 49 -3.98 -2.43 -4.45
C TYR A 49 -3.67 -2.83 -3.02
N GLY A 50 -2.83 -2.06 -2.39
CA GLY A 50 -2.44 -2.30 -1.01
C GLY A 50 -1.71 -1.12 -0.42
N PHE A 51 -0.74 -1.43 0.43
CA PHE A 51 0.00 -0.40 1.17
C PHE A 51 1.47 -0.80 1.27
N TYR A 52 2.31 0.12 1.70
CA TYR A 52 3.72 -0.19 1.89
C TYR A 52 4.25 0.48 3.15
N THR A 53 5.37 -0.06 3.65
CA THR A 53 6.08 0.52 4.77
C THR A 53 7.52 0.75 4.34
N LYS A 54 8.34 1.20 5.26
CA LYS A 54 9.73 1.50 4.97
C LYS A 54 10.47 0.28 4.40
N ASN A 55 10.23 -0.89 4.95
CA ASN A 55 10.95 -2.09 4.55
C ASN A 55 10.13 -3.09 3.75
N ILE A 56 8.83 -2.90 3.69
CA ILE A 56 7.95 -3.80 2.95
C ILE A 56 7.38 -3.05 1.77
N GLU A 57 7.78 -3.43 0.58
CA GLU A 57 7.39 -2.69 -0.61
C GLU A 57 5.91 -2.81 -0.95
N PHE A 58 5.30 -3.92 -0.58
CA PHE A 58 3.90 -4.09 -0.89
C PHE A 58 3.24 -5.07 0.04
N MET A 59 2.09 -4.68 0.60
CA MET A 59 1.23 -5.56 1.36
C MET A 59 -0.15 -5.40 0.76
N ASN A 60 -0.79 -6.50 0.34
CA ASN A 60 -2.15 -6.38 -0.18
C ASN A 60 -3.07 -5.99 0.97
N ARG A 61 -4.34 -5.72 0.67
CA ARG A 61 -5.25 -5.22 1.71
C ARG A 61 -5.43 -6.18 2.87
N PHE A 62 -5.45 -7.46 2.58
CA PHE A 62 -5.62 -8.46 3.62
C PHE A 62 -4.44 -8.44 4.59
N ILE A 63 -3.23 -8.47 4.05
CA ILE A 63 -2.02 -8.44 4.87
C ILE A 63 -1.88 -7.10 5.59
N SER A 64 -2.24 -6.02 4.93
CA SER A 64 -2.17 -4.70 5.53
C SER A 64 -3.08 -4.56 6.74
N ARG A 65 -4.26 -5.14 6.68
CA ARG A 65 -5.16 -5.10 7.82
C ARG A 65 -4.60 -5.86 8.99
N LYS A 66 -4.01 -7.01 8.73
CA LYS A 66 -3.38 -7.78 9.79
C LYS A 66 -2.20 -7.03 10.38
N TYR A 67 -1.40 -6.42 9.52
CA TYR A 67 -0.26 -5.65 9.97
C TYR A 67 -0.69 -4.49 10.86
N ALA A 68 -1.67 -3.73 10.41
CA ALA A 68 -2.14 -2.57 11.15
C ALA A 68 -2.71 -2.98 12.51
N LYS A 69 -3.51 -4.03 12.54
CA LYS A 69 -4.10 -4.48 13.77
C LYS A 69 -3.05 -5.02 14.73
N ARG A 70 -2.11 -5.78 14.22
CA ARG A 70 -1.12 -6.46 15.07
C ARG A 70 0.00 -5.56 15.54
N TYR A 71 0.52 -4.75 14.66
CA TYR A 71 1.71 -3.97 14.96
C TYR A 71 1.49 -2.50 15.20
N LEU A 72 0.43 -1.94 14.63
CA LEU A 72 0.16 -0.52 14.78
C LEU A 72 -1.03 -0.21 15.66
N GLY A 73 -1.81 -1.25 16.01
CA GLY A 73 -2.97 -1.06 16.88
C GLY A 73 -4.12 -0.32 16.22
N LEU A 74 -4.16 -0.27 14.91
CA LEU A 74 -5.21 0.44 14.20
C LEU A 74 -6.39 -0.46 13.93
N LYS A 75 -7.55 0.14 13.74
CA LYS A 75 -8.72 -0.60 13.32
C LYS A 75 -8.66 -0.73 11.81
N THR A 76 -9.27 -1.78 11.31
CA THR A 76 -9.16 -2.03 9.87
C THR A 76 -9.79 -0.95 9.02
N ASP A 77 -10.81 -0.28 9.52
CA ASP A 77 -11.44 0.77 8.75
C ASP A 77 -10.65 2.07 8.75
N ASP A 78 -9.53 2.11 9.45
CA ASP A 78 -8.62 3.25 9.36
C ASP A 78 -7.79 3.15 8.09
N LEU A 79 -7.84 2.03 7.40
CA LEU A 79 -7.11 1.85 6.14
C LEU A 79 -8.00 2.17 4.96
N GLU A 80 -7.38 2.69 3.94
CA GLU A 80 -8.09 3.08 2.74
C GLU A 80 -8.68 1.90 2.02
#